data_5a819f1d3eb76dc5a3de072802fb90c7
#
_entry.id   5a819f1d3eb76dc5a3de072802fb90c7
#
_cell.length_a   1.000
_cell.length_b   1.000
_cell.length_c   1.000
_cell.angle_alpha   90.00
_cell.angle_beta   90.00
_cell.angle_gamma   90.00
#
_symmetry.space_group_name_H-M   'P 1'
#
loop_
_entity.id
_entity.type
_entity.pdbx_description
1 polymer ?
#
loop_
_entity_poly.entity_id
_entity_poly.type
_entity_poly.pdbx_seq_one_letter_code
_entity_poly.pdbx_strand_id
1 'polypeptide(L)'
;MRIALMAAATAVFLTACGSAPPPKPAKVEVPTQSTARQAVVNLASASGSLVSGKVTLVPMSDGVHLTGTVGGLPPNSTHGFHVHEKGDCSAVDASSAGPHFNPFGTAHGKAASGAHHAGDMDNVVANNEGVVKLDIHVSGVTLGGGAVNDIAGRALIVHAAPDDYSSQPAGNAGARVACGVIRVAQ
;
A
#
# COMPACT_ATOMS: atom_id res chain seq x y z
N MET A 1 -25.01 78.79 45.53
CA MET A 1 -24.38 77.50 45.85
C MET A 1 -24.82 76.52 44.75
N ARG A 2 -23.96 76.26 43.72
CA ARG A 2 -24.24 75.43 42.56
C ARG A 2 -23.47 74.13 42.71
N ILE A 3 -24.16 72.98 42.84
CA ILE A 3 -23.52 71.66 42.97
C ILE A 3 -23.47 71.08 41.53
N ALA A 4 -22.24 70.85 41.08
CA ALA A 4 -22.00 70.18 39.80
C ALA A 4 -21.93 68.64 40.03
N LEU A 5 -22.79 67.88 39.37
CA LEU A 5 -22.78 66.47 39.36
C LEU A 5 -21.79 66.00 38.23
N MET A 6 -20.70 65.35 38.64
CA MET A 6 -19.83 64.65 37.69
C MET A 6 -20.38 63.25 37.45
N ALA A 7 -20.76 62.91 36.20
CA ALA A 7 -21.08 61.57 35.77
C ALA A 7 -19.81 60.87 35.34
N ALA A 8 -19.46 59.79 36.04
CA ALA A 8 -18.37 58.89 35.65
C ALA A 8 -18.87 57.86 34.65
N ALA A 9 -18.38 57.90 33.43
CA ALA A 9 -18.64 56.88 32.40
C ALA A 9 -17.67 55.71 32.55
N THR A 10 -18.16 54.57 32.99
CA THR A 10 -17.37 53.30 33.03
C THR A 10 -17.39 52.66 31.66
N ALA A 11 -16.23 52.65 30.98
CA ALA A 11 -16.05 51.89 29.73
C ALA A 11 -15.83 50.42 30.04
N VAL A 12 -16.76 49.55 29.62
CA VAL A 12 -16.61 48.10 29.70
C VAL A 12 -15.86 47.63 28.45
N PHE A 13 -14.61 47.18 28.63
CA PHE A 13 -13.83 46.53 27.58
C PHE A 13 -14.29 45.05 27.47
N LEU A 14 -15.03 44.72 26.43
CA LEU A 14 -15.28 43.35 26.03
C LEU A 14 -14.03 42.76 25.34
N THR A 15 -13.25 41.96 26.06
CA THR A 15 -12.19 41.14 25.46
C THR A 15 -12.81 39.98 24.69
N ALA A 16 -12.87 40.10 23.37
CA ALA A 16 -13.21 39.00 22.50
C ALA A 16 -12.09 37.96 22.51
N CYS A 17 -12.31 36.83 23.16
CA CYS A 17 -11.47 35.64 23.01
C CYS A 17 -11.61 35.09 21.60
N GLY A 18 -10.80 35.54 20.66
CA GLY A 18 -10.66 34.93 19.34
C GLY A 18 -9.93 33.60 19.49
N SER A 19 -10.66 32.48 19.38
CA SER A 19 -10.05 31.16 19.24
C SER A 19 -9.25 31.11 17.94
N ALA A 20 -7.94 30.84 18.02
CA ALA A 20 -7.12 30.62 16.84
C ALA A 20 -7.67 29.42 16.03
N PRO A 21 -7.66 29.48 14.69
CA PRO A 21 -8.07 28.35 13.89
C PRO A 21 -7.18 27.13 14.19
N PRO A 22 -7.72 25.90 14.13
CA PRO A 22 -6.94 24.69 14.38
C PRO A 22 -5.76 24.62 13.40
N PRO A 23 -4.59 24.14 13.84
CA PRO A 23 -3.43 24.00 12.97
C PRO A 23 -3.77 23.10 11.78
N LYS A 24 -3.37 23.54 10.58
CA LYS A 24 -3.53 22.76 9.36
C LYS A 24 -2.81 21.41 9.53
N PRO A 25 -3.44 20.26 9.18
CA PRO A 25 -2.80 18.96 9.29
C PRO A 25 -1.43 18.98 8.62
N ALA A 26 -0.40 18.54 9.33
CA ALA A 26 0.93 18.41 8.76
C ALA A 26 0.87 17.42 7.58
N LYS A 27 1.44 17.80 6.43
CA LYS A 27 1.59 16.90 5.29
C LYS A 27 2.52 15.77 5.73
N VAL A 28 2.01 14.54 5.77
CA VAL A 28 2.84 13.37 6.04
C VAL A 28 3.80 13.21 4.86
N GLU A 29 5.08 13.41 5.09
CA GLU A 29 6.10 13.13 4.08
C GLU A 29 6.28 11.61 4.01
N VAL A 30 5.99 11.04 2.84
CA VAL A 30 6.19 9.63 2.56
C VAL A 30 7.70 9.42 2.32
N PRO A 31 8.37 8.55 3.11
CA PRO A 31 9.77 8.24 2.86
C PRO A 31 9.98 7.67 1.46
N THR A 32 11.02 8.11 0.77
CA THR A 32 11.35 7.68 -0.60
C THR A 32 12.69 6.96 -0.70
N GLN A 33 13.45 6.89 0.41
CA GLN A 33 14.78 6.30 0.40
C GLN A 33 14.75 4.83 0.83
N SER A 34 15.14 3.96 -0.09
CA SER A 34 15.41 2.55 0.17
C SER A 34 16.86 2.34 0.63
N THR A 35 17.11 1.37 1.52
CA THR A 35 18.45 0.99 1.95
C THR A 35 18.95 -0.29 1.30
N ALA A 36 18.05 -1.16 0.85
CA ALA A 36 18.40 -2.36 0.09
C ALA A 36 18.70 -2.00 -1.37
N ARG A 37 19.58 -2.76 -1.99
CA ARG A 37 19.87 -2.64 -3.43
C ARG A 37 18.94 -3.50 -4.27
N GLN A 38 18.46 -4.61 -3.70
CA GLN A 38 17.63 -5.59 -4.39
C GLN A 38 16.92 -6.46 -3.36
N ALA A 39 15.75 -6.98 -3.73
CA ALA A 39 15.11 -8.09 -3.04
C ALA A 39 14.62 -9.14 -4.05
N VAL A 40 14.37 -10.35 -3.54
CA VAL A 40 13.84 -11.46 -4.32
C VAL A 40 12.64 -12.05 -3.62
N VAL A 41 11.62 -12.40 -4.39
CA VAL A 41 10.45 -13.17 -3.96
C VAL A 41 10.43 -14.47 -4.74
N ASN A 42 10.43 -15.60 -4.04
CA ASN A 42 10.06 -16.88 -4.61
C ASN A 42 8.60 -17.13 -4.25
N LEU A 43 7.72 -17.00 -5.22
CA LEU A 43 6.30 -17.28 -5.07
C LEU A 43 6.10 -18.80 -5.06
N ALA A 44 5.54 -19.31 -3.97
CA ALA A 44 5.11 -20.69 -3.84
C ALA A 44 3.59 -20.78 -3.96
N SER A 45 3.09 -21.89 -4.47
CA SER A 45 1.65 -22.14 -4.62
C SER A 45 0.92 -22.14 -3.27
N ALA A 46 -0.29 -21.60 -3.27
CA ALA A 46 -1.22 -21.59 -2.14
C ALA A 46 -2.60 -22.06 -2.58
N SER A 47 -3.49 -22.38 -1.64
CA SER A 47 -4.87 -22.81 -1.90
C SER A 47 -4.98 -23.99 -2.89
N GLY A 48 -3.99 -24.88 -2.92
CA GLY A 48 -3.98 -26.04 -3.83
C GLY A 48 -3.74 -25.71 -5.31
N SER A 49 -3.28 -24.49 -5.61
CA SER A 49 -2.94 -24.07 -6.98
C SER A 49 -1.61 -24.66 -7.46
N LEU A 50 -1.26 -24.41 -8.73
CA LEU A 50 0.05 -24.68 -9.31
C LEU A 50 0.83 -23.37 -9.59
N VAL A 51 0.32 -22.25 -9.14
CA VAL A 51 0.90 -20.93 -9.43
C VAL A 51 2.20 -20.76 -8.66
N SER A 52 3.26 -20.42 -9.39
CA SER A 52 4.57 -20.16 -8.80
C SER A 52 5.35 -19.15 -9.64
N GLY A 53 6.42 -18.61 -9.08
CA GLY A 53 7.21 -17.63 -9.83
C GLY A 53 8.41 -17.10 -9.07
N LYS A 54 9.19 -16.29 -9.77
CA LYS A 54 10.28 -15.52 -9.16
C LYS A 54 10.18 -14.07 -9.58
N VAL A 55 10.24 -13.19 -8.59
CA VAL A 55 10.17 -11.74 -8.78
C VAL A 55 11.40 -11.10 -8.16
N THR A 56 12.01 -10.20 -8.90
CA THR A 56 13.13 -9.35 -8.44
C THR A 56 12.60 -7.95 -8.22
N LEU A 57 12.97 -7.33 -7.12
CA LEU A 57 12.59 -5.98 -6.75
C LEU A 57 13.85 -5.11 -6.69
N VAL A 58 13.81 -3.97 -7.36
CA VAL A 58 14.91 -2.99 -7.37
C VAL A 58 14.37 -1.63 -6.96
N PRO A 59 14.98 -0.94 -6.00
CA PRO A 59 14.53 0.38 -5.58
C PRO A 59 14.74 1.41 -6.70
N MET A 60 13.79 2.32 -6.81
CA MET A 60 13.80 3.50 -7.67
C MET A 60 13.73 4.77 -6.82
N SER A 61 13.85 5.94 -7.42
CA SER A 61 13.83 7.22 -6.70
C SER A 61 12.50 7.53 -6.00
N ASP A 62 11.40 6.96 -6.48
CA ASP A 62 10.03 7.23 -6.03
C ASP A 62 9.24 5.96 -5.67
N GLY A 63 9.90 4.81 -5.63
CA GLY A 63 9.25 3.53 -5.37
C GLY A 63 10.16 2.33 -5.58
N VAL A 64 9.56 1.21 -6.00
CA VAL A 64 10.23 -0.06 -6.25
C VAL A 64 9.76 -0.65 -7.57
N HIS A 65 10.69 -1.11 -8.38
CA HIS A 65 10.41 -1.76 -9.66
C HIS A 65 10.47 -3.28 -9.50
N LEU A 66 9.42 -3.96 -9.97
CA LEU A 66 9.25 -5.40 -9.91
C LEU A 66 9.38 -6.01 -11.31
N THR A 67 10.30 -6.94 -11.47
CA THR A 67 10.46 -7.72 -12.70
C THR A 67 10.47 -9.22 -12.41
N GLY A 68 10.04 -10.03 -13.36
CA GLY A 68 10.07 -11.48 -13.19
C GLY A 68 8.99 -12.20 -13.96
N THR A 69 8.70 -13.43 -13.53
CA THR A 69 7.68 -14.26 -14.16
C THR A 69 6.86 -15.01 -13.12
N VAL A 70 5.56 -15.17 -13.41
CA VAL A 70 4.62 -16.01 -12.65
C VAL A 70 3.96 -16.96 -13.64
N GLY A 71 4.00 -18.25 -13.38
CA GLY A 71 3.40 -19.29 -14.21
C GLY A 71 2.40 -20.15 -13.46
N GLY A 72 1.71 -21.04 -14.18
CA GLY A 72 0.69 -21.93 -13.64
C GLY A 72 -0.70 -21.29 -13.53
N LEU A 73 -0.89 -20.14 -14.16
CA LEU A 73 -2.19 -19.45 -14.26
C LEU A 73 -3.02 -19.99 -15.44
N PRO A 74 -4.34 -19.83 -15.44
CA PRO A 74 -5.13 -20.10 -16.63
C PRO A 74 -4.68 -19.22 -17.81
N PRO A 75 -4.63 -19.75 -19.04
CA PRO A 75 -4.28 -18.95 -20.22
C PRO A 75 -5.19 -17.73 -20.40
N ASN A 76 -4.60 -16.59 -20.75
CA ASN A 76 -5.28 -15.32 -21.01
C ASN A 76 -6.14 -14.79 -19.85
N SER A 77 -5.84 -15.20 -18.62
CA SER A 77 -6.58 -14.78 -17.42
C SER A 77 -5.97 -13.53 -16.79
N THR A 78 -6.80 -12.83 -16.01
CA THR A 78 -6.42 -11.61 -15.27
C THR A 78 -6.47 -11.88 -13.78
N HIS A 79 -5.51 -11.37 -13.02
CA HIS A 79 -5.35 -11.66 -11.60
C HIS A 79 -4.97 -10.43 -10.80
N GLY A 80 -5.54 -10.28 -9.60
CA GLY A 80 -5.07 -9.34 -8.60
C GLY A 80 -3.65 -9.71 -8.15
N PHE A 81 -2.83 -8.69 -7.94
CA PHE A 81 -1.44 -8.83 -7.53
C PHE A 81 -1.10 -7.75 -6.51
N HIS A 82 -0.80 -8.12 -5.27
CA HIS A 82 -0.70 -7.15 -4.18
C HIS A 82 0.43 -7.47 -3.20
N VAL A 83 0.95 -6.43 -2.54
CA VAL A 83 1.77 -6.59 -1.34
C VAL A 83 0.85 -6.66 -0.12
N HIS A 84 0.99 -7.72 0.68
CA HIS A 84 0.27 -7.93 1.93
C HIS A 84 1.11 -7.56 3.15
N GLU A 85 0.42 -7.24 4.26
CA GLU A 85 1.00 -6.65 5.46
C GLU A 85 2.07 -7.51 6.13
N LYS A 86 1.87 -8.84 6.19
CA LYS A 86 2.74 -9.76 6.91
C LYS A 86 3.56 -10.61 5.95
N GLY A 87 4.86 -10.73 6.20
CA GLY A 87 5.74 -11.64 5.45
C GLY A 87 5.63 -13.08 5.93
N ASP A 88 4.40 -13.58 5.97
CA ASP A 88 4.08 -14.92 6.44
C ASP A 88 3.22 -15.67 5.41
N CYS A 89 3.80 -16.71 4.81
CA CYS A 89 3.16 -17.60 3.84
C CYS A 89 2.95 -19.00 4.42
N SER A 90 2.88 -19.17 5.74
CA SER A 90 2.80 -20.48 6.40
C SER A 90 1.43 -21.14 6.30
N ALA A 91 0.34 -20.35 6.22
CA ALA A 91 -0.99 -20.89 6.02
C ALA A 91 -1.16 -21.44 4.60
N VAL A 92 -1.83 -22.58 4.46
CA VAL A 92 -2.06 -23.25 3.17
C VAL A 92 -2.79 -22.36 2.16
N ASP A 93 -3.68 -21.49 2.65
CA ASP A 93 -4.44 -20.51 1.88
C ASP A 93 -3.80 -19.13 1.85
N ALA A 94 -2.58 -19.00 2.36
CA ALA A 94 -1.85 -17.75 2.53
C ALA A 94 -2.57 -16.68 3.38
N SER A 95 -3.56 -17.06 4.20
CA SER A 95 -4.26 -16.13 5.10
C SER A 95 -3.32 -15.50 6.13
N SER A 96 -2.23 -16.19 6.51
CA SER A 96 -1.19 -15.67 7.40
C SER A 96 -0.52 -14.39 6.92
N ALA A 97 -0.53 -14.09 5.62
CA ALA A 97 0.00 -12.84 5.06
C ALA A 97 -0.82 -11.59 5.45
N GLY A 98 -2.00 -11.76 6.07
CA GLY A 98 -2.85 -10.66 6.51
C GLY A 98 -3.55 -9.91 5.36
N PRO A 99 -4.05 -8.68 5.60
CA PRO A 99 -4.65 -7.83 4.58
C PRO A 99 -3.61 -7.21 3.64
N HIS A 100 -4.06 -6.39 2.68
CA HIS A 100 -3.18 -5.56 1.86
C HIS A 100 -2.33 -4.64 2.74
N PHE A 101 -1.11 -4.37 2.30
CA PHE A 101 -0.22 -3.44 2.99
C PHE A 101 -0.75 -2.02 2.90
N ASN A 102 -1.26 -1.49 4.02
CA ASN A 102 -1.93 -0.20 4.10
C ASN A 102 -1.43 0.64 5.29
N PRO A 103 -0.19 1.13 5.27
CA PRO A 103 0.38 1.87 6.39
C PRO A 103 -0.26 3.25 6.60
N PHE A 104 -0.97 3.76 5.61
CA PHE A 104 -1.57 5.12 5.64
C PHE A 104 -3.07 5.11 5.90
N GLY A 105 -3.71 3.94 6.04
CA GLY A 105 -5.15 3.83 6.32
C GLY A 105 -6.04 4.37 5.20
N THR A 106 -5.59 4.28 3.94
CA THR A 106 -6.37 4.68 2.77
C THR A 106 -7.39 3.61 2.37
N ALA A 107 -8.37 3.95 1.54
CA ALA A 107 -9.26 2.97 0.94
C ALA A 107 -8.51 2.16 -0.13
N HIS A 108 -8.97 0.92 -0.37
CA HIS A 108 -8.52 0.11 -1.52
C HIS A 108 -8.89 0.78 -2.84
N GLY A 109 -8.03 0.65 -3.85
CA GLY A 109 -8.30 1.24 -5.15
C GLY A 109 -7.23 0.93 -6.20
N LYS A 110 -7.42 1.51 -7.38
CA LYS A 110 -6.50 1.34 -8.49
C LYS A 110 -5.21 2.15 -8.27
N ALA A 111 -4.04 1.51 -8.35
CA ALA A 111 -2.74 2.13 -8.08
C ALA A 111 -2.44 3.34 -8.98
N ALA A 112 -2.91 3.32 -10.23
CA ALA A 112 -2.68 4.42 -11.18
C ALA A 112 -3.60 5.65 -10.98
N SER A 113 -4.61 5.58 -10.10
CA SER A 113 -5.61 6.65 -10.01
C SER A 113 -6.29 6.72 -8.65
N GLY A 114 -6.04 7.79 -7.91
CA GLY A 114 -6.77 8.09 -6.68
C GLY A 114 -6.22 7.45 -5.41
N ALA A 115 -7.06 7.31 -4.39
CA ALA A 115 -6.71 6.67 -3.14
C ALA A 115 -6.58 5.15 -3.33
N HIS A 116 -5.51 4.58 -2.81
CA HIS A 116 -5.26 3.15 -2.82
C HIS A 116 -4.33 2.77 -1.65
N HIS A 117 -4.24 1.49 -1.30
CA HIS A 117 -3.25 1.01 -0.34
C HIS A 117 -1.83 1.10 -0.92
N ALA A 118 -0.83 1.23 -0.10
CA ALA A 118 0.57 1.19 -0.56
C ALA A 118 0.95 -0.16 -1.20
N GLY A 119 0.22 -1.22 -0.88
CA GLY A 119 0.40 -2.56 -1.45
C GLY A 119 -0.46 -2.87 -2.68
N ASP A 120 -1.37 -1.97 -3.08
CA ASP A 120 -2.20 -2.18 -4.25
C ASP A 120 -1.38 -2.01 -5.53
N MET A 121 -1.62 -2.88 -6.50
CA MET A 121 -1.03 -2.83 -7.84
C MET A 121 -2.11 -3.07 -8.89
N ASP A 122 -1.83 -2.71 -10.13
CA ASP A 122 -2.73 -3.05 -11.23
C ASP A 122 -2.73 -4.57 -11.48
N ASN A 123 -3.85 -5.08 -11.97
CA ASN A 123 -4.00 -6.48 -12.34
C ASN A 123 -2.90 -6.94 -13.32
N VAL A 124 -2.49 -8.18 -13.15
CA VAL A 124 -1.57 -8.84 -14.08
C VAL A 124 -2.33 -9.76 -15.03
N VAL A 125 -1.84 -9.88 -16.26
CA VAL A 125 -2.49 -10.67 -17.32
C VAL A 125 -1.56 -11.79 -17.76
N ALA A 126 -2.04 -13.03 -17.68
CA ALA A 126 -1.33 -14.19 -18.19
C ALA A 126 -1.46 -14.27 -19.72
N ASN A 127 -0.41 -14.70 -20.38
CA ASN A 127 -0.40 -14.96 -21.80
C ASN A 127 -1.14 -16.30 -22.14
N ASN A 128 -1.10 -16.70 -23.40
CA ASN A 128 -1.70 -17.96 -23.87
C ASN A 128 -1.05 -19.23 -23.28
N GLU A 129 0.08 -19.12 -22.61
CA GLU A 129 0.78 -20.20 -21.91
C GLU A 129 0.51 -20.19 -20.40
N GLY A 130 -0.31 -19.26 -19.89
CA GLY A 130 -0.58 -19.10 -18.46
C GLY A 130 0.59 -18.46 -17.70
N VAL A 131 1.40 -17.66 -18.37
CA VAL A 131 2.57 -16.99 -17.80
C VAL A 131 2.39 -15.48 -17.84
N VAL A 132 2.60 -14.83 -16.69
CA VAL A 132 2.74 -13.38 -16.56
C VAL A 132 4.21 -13.02 -16.64
N LYS A 133 4.56 -12.04 -17.48
CA LYS A 133 5.83 -11.32 -17.43
C LYS A 133 5.61 -10.03 -16.67
N LEU A 134 6.27 -9.90 -15.51
CA LEU A 134 6.14 -8.74 -14.65
C LEU A 134 7.11 -7.64 -15.10
N ASP A 135 6.58 -6.42 -15.17
CA ASP A 135 7.30 -5.17 -15.38
C ASP A 135 6.45 -4.06 -14.74
N ILE A 136 6.54 -3.93 -13.41
CA ILE A 136 5.63 -3.13 -12.59
C ILE A 136 6.43 -2.14 -11.76
N HIS A 137 6.04 -0.87 -11.79
CA HIS A 137 6.53 0.15 -10.87
C HIS A 137 5.51 0.40 -9.76
N VAL A 138 5.92 0.24 -8.50
CA VAL A 138 5.10 0.52 -7.31
C VAL A 138 5.62 1.81 -6.69
N SER A 139 4.86 2.88 -6.86
CA SER A 139 5.22 4.20 -6.34
C SER A 139 4.95 4.32 -4.83
N GLY A 140 5.67 5.20 -4.17
CA GLY A 140 5.40 5.57 -2.77
C GLY A 140 5.78 4.51 -1.73
N VAL A 141 6.48 3.44 -2.13
CA VAL A 141 7.03 2.42 -1.23
C VAL A 141 8.56 2.46 -1.22
N THR A 142 9.17 1.90 -0.17
CA THR A 142 10.61 1.73 -0.05
C THR A 142 10.99 0.27 0.06
N LEU A 143 12.27 -0.05 -0.13
CA LEU A 143 12.82 -1.39 -0.01
C LEU A 143 13.96 -1.39 1.01
N GLY A 144 13.69 -1.91 2.21
CA GLY A 144 14.62 -1.91 3.34
C GLY A 144 14.70 -0.57 4.09
N GLY A 145 15.26 -0.61 5.30
CA GLY A 145 15.42 0.56 6.17
C GLY A 145 14.32 0.74 7.21
N GLY A 146 13.22 -0.02 7.14
CA GLY A 146 12.17 -0.02 8.16
C GLY A 146 11.29 1.22 8.17
N ALA A 147 11.21 1.97 7.06
CA ALA A 147 10.27 3.07 6.92
C ALA A 147 8.82 2.57 7.00
N VAL A 148 7.87 3.46 7.31
CA VAL A 148 6.45 3.09 7.46
C VAL A 148 5.88 2.44 6.18
N ASN A 149 6.40 2.82 5.02
CA ASN A 149 6.04 2.31 3.68
C ASN A 149 7.04 1.27 3.13
N ASP A 150 7.88 0.68 4.00
CA ASP A 150 8.84 -0.36 3.59
C ASP A 150 8.14 -1.68 3.29
N ILE A 151 8.38 -2.21 2.09
CA ILE A 151 7.82 -3.50 1.66
C ILE A 151 8.77 -4.69 1.89
N ALA A 152 10.00 -4.45 2.33
CA ALA A 152 10.91 -5.55 2.68
C ALA A 152 10.34 -6.37 3.85
N GLY A 153 10.45 -7.69 3.76
CA GLY A 153 9.91 -8.60 4.76
C GLY A 153 8.39 -8.79 4.72
N ARG A 154 7.66 -8.18 3.79
CA ARG A 154 6.22 -8.38 3.56
C ARG A 154 5.97 -9.50 2.57
N ALA A 155 4.70 -9.88 2.35
CA ALA A 155 4.35 -10.91 1.37
C ALA A 155 3.85 -10.29 0.06
N LEU A 156 4.24 -10.91 -1.05
CA LEU A 156 3.69 -10.67 -2.37
C LEU A 156 2.69 -11.78 -2.68
N ILE A 157 1.49 -11.44 -3.08
CA ILE A 157 0.37 -12.37 -3.30
C ILE A 157 -0.14 -12.26 -4.73
N VAL A 158 -0.41 -13.42 -5.34
CA VAL A 158 -1.21 -13.55 -6.57
C VAL A 158 -2.59 -14.06 -6.19
N HIS A 159 -3.63 -13.44 -6.74
CA HIS A 159 -5.02 -13.80 -6.49
C HIS A 159 -5.64 -14.64 -7.63
N ALA A 160 -6.73 -15.36 -7.34
CA ALA A 160 -7.41 -16.24 -8.28
C ALA A 160 -8.22 -15.50 -9.35
N ALA A 161 -8.69 -14.28 -9.03
CA ALA A 161 -9.55 -13.46 -9.88
C ALA A 161 -8.97 -12.04 -10.04
N PRO A 162 -9.45 -11.27 -11.01
CA PRO A 162 -9.07 -9.87 -11.13
C PRO A 162 -9.56 -9.07 -9.91
N ASP A 163 -8.76 -8.08 -9.53
CA ASP A 163 -9.15 -7.00 -8.66
C ASP A 163 -10.14 -6.08 -9.39
N ASP A 164 -11.30 -5.76 -8.79
CA ASP A 164 -12.31 -4.86 -9.35
C ASP A 164 -12.01 -3.38 -9.06
N TYR A 165 -10.93 -3.09 -8.31
CA TYR A 165 -10.44 -1.77 -7.90
C TYR A 165 -11.41 -0.92 -7.07
N SER A 166 -12.52 -1.47 -6.63
CA SER A 166 -13.59 -0.71 -5.98
C SER A 166 -14.12 -1.33 -4.70
N SER A 167 -14.25 -2.65 -4.67
CA SER A 167 -14.77 -3.37 -3.50
C SER A 167 -13.81 -3.30 -2.31
N GLN A 168 -14.33 -2.86 -1.18
CA GLN A 168 -13.53 -2.78 0.04
C GLN A 168 -13.57 -4.12 0.80
N PRO A 169 -12.50 -4.49 1.46
CA PRO A 169 -11.19 -3.83 1.55
C PRO A 169 -10.16 -4.32 0.50
N ALA A 170 -10.49 -5.19 -0.44
CA ALA A 170 -9.49 -5.94 -1.22
C ALA A 170 -9.92 -6.28 -2.66
N GLY A 171 -10.88 -5.54 -3.26
CA GLY A 171 -11.21 -5.62 -4.68
C GLY A 171 -11.80 -6.95 -5.18
N ASN A 172 -12.38 -7.78 -4.29
CA ASN A 172 -12.98 -9.08 -4.63
C ASN A 172 -12.07 -10.01 -5.45
N ALA A 173 -10.75 -9.89 -5.31
CA ALA A 173 -9.79 -10.63 -6.12
C ALA A 173 -9.75 -12.16 -5.86
N GLY A 174 -10.59 -12.65 -4.96
CA GLY A 174 -10.76 -14.08 -4.69
C GLY A 174 -9.65 -14.70 -3.84
N ALA A 175 -9.49 -16.01 -3.95
CA ALA A 175 -8.51 -16.78 -3.18
C ALA A 175 -7.07 -16.34 -3.51
N ARG A 176 -6.15 -16.57 -2.56
CA ARG A 176 -4.72 -16.33 -2.76
C ARG A 176 -4.10 -17.60 -3.34
N VAL A 177 -3.63 -17.54 -4.58
CA VAL A 177 -3.13 -18.71 -5.31
C VAL A 177 -1.61 -18.85 -5.28
N ALA A 178 -0.89 -17.79 -4.95
CA ALA A 178 0.54 -17.86 -4.64
C ALA A 178 0.94 -16.81 -3.60
N CYS A 179 1.95 -17.15 -2.79
CA CYS A 179 2.51 -16.31 -1.74
C CYS A 179 4.03 -16.40 -1.73
N GLY A 180 4.71 -15.30 -1.54
CA GLY A 180 6.15 -15.25 -1.34
C GLY A 180 6.59 -14.06 -0.51
N VAL A 181 7.56 -14.25 0.36
CA VAL A 181 8.11 -13.18 1.21
C VAL A 181 9.15 -12.38 0.44
N ILE A 182 9.08 -11.05 0.51
CA ILE A 182 10.05 -10.11 -0.07
C ILE A 182 11.33 -10.16 0.78
N ARG A 183 12.35 -10.85 0.29
CA ARG A 183 13.63 -11.02 0.99
C ARG A 183 14.70 -10.15 0.36
N VAL A 184 15.26 -9.24 1.15
CA VAL A 184 16.40 -8.42 0.72
C VAL A 184 17.58 -9.36 0.39
N ALA A 185 18.18 -9.16 -0.80
CA ALA A 185 19.40 -9.85 -1.18
C ALA A 185 20.58 -9.26 -0.40
N GLN A 186 21.41 -10.15 0.13
CA GLN A 186 22.65 -9.78 0.85
C GLN A 186 23.75 -9.41 -0.15
#